data_4004c1cb6de73697985d6a19016ffd27
#
_entry.id   4004c1cb6de73697985d6a19016ffd27
#
_cell.length_a   1.000
_cell.length_b   1.000
_cell.length_c   1.000
_cell.angle_alpha   90.00
_cell.angle_beta   90.00
_cell.angle_gamma   90.00
#
_symmetry.space_group_name_H-M   'P 1'
#
loop_
_entity.id
_entity.type
_entity.pdbx_description
1 polymer ?
#
loop_
_entity_poly.entity_id
_entity_poly.type
_entity_poly.pdbx_seq_one_letter_code
_entity_poly.pdbx_strand_id
1 'polypeptide(L)'
;MKRVFILMMSISAVFMGCSKANEPQGDAGWGGNTEPKENLVVMSYNIKHCAPYYGVSGETTTADVNNVANVIKSKKPDVVLLQEVDYKTTRSLGVDQAKELAELAGYPYYYFFKQKDFQGGAY
;
A
#
# COMPACT_ATOMS: atom_id res chain seq x y z
N MET A 1 -18.14 0.56 -5.81
CA MET A 1 -17.08 -0.48 -5.67
C MET A 1 -16.18 -0.08 -4.52
N LYS A 2 -16.02 -0.95 -3.50
CA LYS A 2 -15.14 -0.67 -2.36
C LYS A 2 -13.71 -1.03 -2.76
N ARG A 3 -12.80 -0.06 -2.81
CA ARG A 3 -11.37 -0.27 -3.09
C ARG A 3 -10.64 -0.54 -1.79
N VAL A 4 -9.75 -1.50 -1.78
CA VAL A 4 -8.94 -1.90 -0.61
C VAL A 4 -7.49 -1.56 -0.87
N PHE A 5 -6.85 -0.93 0.10
CA PHE A 5 -5.44 -0.58 0.09
C PHE A 5 -4.69 -1.49 1.08
N ILE A 6 -3.81 -2.33 0.59
CA ILE A 6 -3.03 -3.26 1.41
C ILE A 6 -1.54 -2.98 1.19
N LEU A 7 -0.84 -2.78 2.28
CA LEU A 7 0.58 -2.53 2.31
C LEU A 7 1.33 -3.82 2.64
N MET A 8 2.31 -4.19 1.84
CA MET A 8 3.07 -5.42 2.07
C MET A 8 4.58 -5.25 2.20
N MET A 9 5.11 -6.19 2.93
CA MET A 9 6.49 -6.48 3.34
C MET A 9 7.49 -6.61 2.18
N SER A 10 8.76 -6.45 2.54
CA SER A 10 9.90 -6.88 1.73
C SER A 10 9.86 -8.40 1.51
N ILE A 11 9.85 -8.83 0.27
CA ILE A 11 9.88 -10.23 -0.11
C ILE A 11 11.33 -10.70 -0.12
N SER A 12 11.70 -11.51 0.88
CA SER A 12 12.77 -12.49 0.70
C SER A 12 12.12 -13.68 0.02
N ALA A 13 12.49 -13.93 -1.23
CA ALA A 13 11.93 -14.99 -2.03
C ALA A 13 12.31 -16.36 -1.46
N VAL A 14 11.33 -17.08 -0.95
CA VAL A 14 11.41 -18.53 -0.79
C VAL A 14 10.33 -19.13 -1.69
N PHE A 15 10.77 -19.69 -2.81
CA PHE A 15 9.92 -20.53 -3.66
C PHE A 15 9.64 -21.83 -2.93
N MET A 16 8.41 -22.07 -2.50
CA MET A 16 7.94 -23.40 -2.12
C MET A 16 6.54 -23.64 -2.69
N GLY A 17 6.51 -24.70 -3.46
CA GLY A 17 5.47 -25.43 -4.14
C GLY A 17 4.01 -25.06 -3.93
N CYS A 18 3.29 -24.93 -5.04
CA CYS A 18 1.83 -24.93 -5.11
C CYS A 18 1.24 -26.23 -4.58
N SER A 19 0.63 -26.18 -3.40
CA SER A 19 -0.38 -27.16 -2.99
C SER A 19 -1.74 -26.51 -3.17
N LYS A 20 -2.68 -27.20 -3.83
CA LYS A 20 -4.08 -26.78 -3.91
C LYS A 20 -4.63 -26.64 -2.50
N ALA A 21 -4.88 -25.42 -2.06
CA ALA A 21 -5.61 -25.18 -0.83
C ALA A 21 -7.10 -25.48 -1.06
N ASN A 22 -7.69 -26.30 -0.20
CA ASN A 22 -9.13 -26.52 -0.16
C ASN A 22 -9.82 -25.20 0.15
N GLU A 23 -10.89 -24.90 -0.60
CA GLU A 23 -11.77 -23.77 -0.35
C GLU A 23 -12.35 -23.86 1.07
N PRO A 24 -12.24 -22.80 1.90
CA PRO A 24 -13.00 -22.76 3.14
C PRO A 24 -14.47 -22.49 2.81
N GLN A 25 -15.33 -23.46 2.99
CA GLN A 25 -16.76 -23.23 3.13
C GLN A 25 -16.98 -22.50 4.45
N GLY A 26 -17.24 -21.21 4.38
CA GLY A 26 -17.56 -20.37 5.53
C GLY A 26 -18.32 -19.14 5.05
N ASP A 27 -19.64 -19.20 5.19
CA ASP A 27 -20.57 -18.10 4.97
C ASP A 27 -20.31 -17.00 6.00
N ALA A 28 -19.41 -16.09 5.69
CA ALA A 28 -19.26 -14.84 6.41
C ALA A 28 -19.95 -13.76 5.58
N GLY A 29 -21.20 -13.49 5.92
CA GLY A 29 -22.06 -12.51 5.27
C GLY A 29 -21.45 -11.11 5.22
N TRP A 30 -20.71 -10.83 4.20
CA TRP A 30 -20.34 -9.47 3.78
C TRP A 30 -21.42 -9.00 2.81
N GLY A 31 -22.49 -8.42 3.39
CA GLY A 31 -23.60 -7.90 2.64
C GLY A 31 -23.20 -6.74 1.73
N GLY A 32 -23.15 -7.01 0.47
CA GLY A 32 -23.08 -6.04 -0.60
C GLY A 32 -23.20 -6.79 -1.92
N ASN A 33 -24.38 -6.74 -2.55
CA ASN A 33 -24.61 -7.17 -3.92
C ASN A 33 -23.74 -6.34 -4.87
N THR A 34 -22.47 -6.69 -4.99
CA THR A 34 -21.61 -6.25 -6.08
C THR A 34 -21.38 -7.49 -6.94
N GLU A 35 -21.86 -7.44 -8.18
CA GLU A 35 -21.47 -8.42 -9.20
C GLU A 35 -19.95 -8.64 -9.13
N PRO A 36 -19.46 -9.89 -9.13
CA PRO A 36 -18.04 -10.17 -9.07
C PRO A 36 -17.34 -9.44 -10.22
N LYS A 37 -16.31 -8.68 -9.89
CA LYS A 37 -15.50 -8.01 -10.91
C LYS A 37 -14.74 -9.09 -11.67
N GLU A 38 -14.94 -9.14 -12.97
CA GLU A 38 -14.35 -10.17 -13.85
C GLU A 38 -12.82 -10.14 -13.84
N ASN A 39 -12.23 -8.95 -13.60
CA ASN A 39 -10.78 -8.75 -13.51
C ASN A 39 -10.41 -7.86 -12.32
N LEU A 40 -9.52 -8.34 -11.47
CA LEU A 40 -8.95 -7.59 -10.36
C LEU A 40 -7.62 -6.97 -10.79
N VAL A 41 -7.52 -5.65 -10.72
CA VAL A 41 -6.28 -4.92 -11.00
C VAL A 41 -5.50 -4.76 -9.71
N VAL A 42 -4.34 -5.41 -9.64
CA VAL A 42 -3.42 -5.32 -8.49
C VAL A 42 -2.18 -4.54 -8.90
N MET A 43 -1.79 -3.56 -8.08
CA MET A 43 -0.57 -2.77 -8.26
C MET A 43 0.41 -3.09 -7.15
N SER A 44 1.66 -3.42 -7.51
CA SER A 44 2.80 -3.46 -6.58
C SER A 44 3.73 -2.29 -6.86
N TYR A 45 4.08 -1.49 -5.84
CA TYR A 45 4.85 -0.27 -6.04
C TYR A 45 5.75 0.02 -4.85
N ASN A 46 7.08 -0.01 -5.06
CA ASN A 46 8.05 0.50 -4.10
C ASN A 46 8.07 2.03 -4.21
N ILE A 47 7.67 2.73 -3.15
CA ILE A 47 7.54 4.19 -3.14
C ILE A 47 8.74 4.92 -2.56
N LYS A 48 9.75 4.20 -2.06
CA LYS A 48 10.96 4.80 -1.44
C LYS A 48 10.58 5.92 -0.45
N HIS A 49 9.70 5.63 0.51
CA HIS A 49 9.14 6.61 1.47
C HIS A 49 8.69 7.94 0.83
N CYS A 50 8.20 7.92 -0.38
CA CYS A 50 7.85 9.09 -1.20
C CYS A 50 9.02 10.06 -1.42
N ALA A 51 10.28 9.63 -1.30
CA ALA A 51 11.42 10.50 -1.53
C ALA A 51 11.44 11.02 -2.97
N PRO A 52 11.82 12.28 -3.17
CA PRO A 52 12.06 12.79 -4.51
C PRO A 52 13.20 12.02 -5.16
N TYR A 53 13.38 12.20 -6.41
CA TYR A 53 14.27 11.51 -7.34
C TYR A 53 15.57 10.87 -6.76
N TYR A 54 16.05 9.80 -7.37
CA TYR A 54 17.31 9.11 -7.05
C TYR A 54 18.50 10.09 -7.04
N GLY A 55 19.27 10.10 -5.94
CA GLY A 55 20.48 10.89 -5.81
C GLY A 55 20.30 12.21 -5.05
N VAL A 56 19.06 12.64 -4.79
CA VAL A 56 18.80 13.77 -3.90
C VAL A 56 18.54 13.22 -2.50
N SER A 57 19.46 13.48 -1.56
CA SER A 57 19.18 13.27 -0.14
C SER A 57 18.26 14.41 0.30
N GLY A 58 17.03 14.11 0.65
CA GLY A 58 16.08 15.10 1.10
C GLY A 58 14.95 14.48 1.90
N GLU A 59 14.33 15.30 2.71
CA GLU A 59 13.09 14.93 3.40
C GLU A 59 11.95 14.82 2.39
N THR A 60 11.06 13.87 2.61
CA THR A 60 9.82 13.76 1.82
C THR A 60 8.96 15.00 2.03
N THR A 61 8.46 15.60 0.96
CA THR A 61 7.54 16.73 1.03
C THR A 61 6.09 16.28 0.78
N THR A 62 5.13 17.15 1.11
CA THR A 62 3.72 16.93 0.76
C THR A 62 3.54 16.79 -0.76
N ALA A 63 4.33 17.51 -1.56
CA ALA A 63 4.27 17.40 -3.02
C ALA A 63 4.69 16.00 -3.49
N ASP A 64 5.68 15.40 -2.86
CA ASP A 64 6.15 14.06 -3.21
C ASP A 64 5.10 12.98 -2.90
N VAL A 65 4.41 13.09 -1.76
CA VAL A 65 3.30 12.21 -1.41
C VAL A 65 2.16 12.34 -2.43
N ASN A 66 1.81 13.56 -2.83
CA ASN A 66 0.81 13.82 -3.87
C ASN A 66 1.21 13.20 -5.23
N ASN A 67 2.49 13.27 -5.60
CA ASN A 67 2.98 12.67 -6.84
C ASN A 67 2.78 11.15 -6.84
N VAL A 68 3.11 10.47 -5.74
CA VAL A 68 2.87 9.03 -5.58
C VAL A 68 1.37 8.71 -5.65
N ALA A 69 0.54 9.46 -4.95
CA ALA A 69 -0.91 9.30 -4.98
C ALA A 69 -1.49 9.47 -6.40
N ASN A 70 -0.96 10.43 -7.17
CA ASN A 70 -1.37 10.65 -8.55
C ASN A 70 -0.99 9.48 -9.47
N VAL A 71 0.17 8.86 -9.28
CA VAL A 71 0.54 7.63 -9.99
C VAL A 71 -0.46 6.53 -9.70
N ILE A 72 -0.79 6.29 -8.43
CA ILE A 72 -1.77 5.28 -8.03
C ILE A 72 -3.14 5.57 -8.68
N LYS A 73 -3.62 6.81 -8.58
CA LYS A 73 -4.88 7.22 -9.22
C LYS A 73 -4.92 6.95 -10.71
N SER A 74 -3.83 7.25 -11.41
CA SER A 74 -3.74 7.11 -12.86
C SER A 74 -3.90 5.66 -13.33
N LYS A 75 -3.47 4.70 -12.52
CA LYS A 75 -3.54 3.27 -12.81
C LYS A 75 -4.85 2.63 -12.38
N LYS A 76 -5.61 3.29 -11.49
CA LYS A 76 -6.93 2.84 -10.99
C LYS A 76 -6.94 1.39 -10.48
N PRO A 77 -5.93 0.93 -9.72
CA PRO A 77 -5.93 -0.43 -9.21
C PRO A 77 -7.05 -0.64 -8.19
N ASP A 78 -7.49 -1.88 -8.04
CA ASP A 78 -8.44 -2.28 -7.00
C ASP A 78 -7.74 -2.54 -5.68
N VAL A 79 -6.51 -3.07 -5.77
CA VAL A 79 -5.61 -3.36 -4.64
C VAL A 79 -4.26 -2.75 -4.92
N VAL A 80 -3.68 -2.09 -3.91
CA VAL A 80 -2.33 -1.51 -3.97
C VAL A 80 -1.46 -2.11 -2.88
N LEU A 81 -0.33 -2.68 -3.28
CA LEU A 81 0.71 -3.22 -2.41
C LEU A 81 1.91 -2.28 -2.48
N LEU A 82 2.17 -1.55 -1.39
CA LEU A 82 3.28 -0.60 -1.32
C LEU A 82 4.45 -1.18 -0.53
N GLN A 83 5.66 -0.86 -0.97
CA GLN A 83 6.90 -1.15 -0.26
C GLN A 83 7.61 0.16 0.10
N GLU A 84 8.45 0.10 1.13
CA GLU A 84 9.22 1.22 1.65
C GLU A 84 8.35 2.41 2.07
N VAL A 85 7.34 2.12 2.88
CA VAL A 85 6.40 3.12 3.41
C VAL A 85 6.79 3.49 4.82
N ASP A 86 6.85 4.78 5.11
CA ASP A 86 7.14 5.28 6.45
C ASP A 86 5.86 5.56 7.24
N TYR A 87 5.94 5.26 8.54
CA TYR A 87 4.94 5.65 9.52
C TYR A 87 5.57 6.60 10.53
N LYS A 88 5.26 7.88 10.41
CA LYS A 88 5.65 8.95 11.35
C LYS A 88 7.17 9.06 11.60
N THR A 89 7.98 8.72 10.61
CA THR A 89 9.44 8.90 10.70
C THR A 89 9.83 10.37 10.54
N THR A 90 11.00 10.76 11.07
CA THR A 90 11.51 12.13 10.91
C THR A 90 11.72 12.49 9.44
N ARG A 91 12.28 11.57 8.64
CA ARG A 91 12.54 11.83 7.21
C ARG A 91 11.27 12.00 6.37
N SER A 92 10.13 11.53 6.86
CA SER A 92 8.82 11.71 6.23
C SER A 92 7.95 12.74 6.96
N LEU A 93 8.57 13.66 7.70
CA LEU A 93 7.92 14.77 8.42
C LEU A 93 6.84 14.33 9.43
N GLY A 94 6.97 13.14 10.01
CA GLY A 94 5.99 12.60 10.95
C GLY A 94 4.67 12.15 10.31
N VAL A 95 4.62 12.01 9.00
CA VAL A 95 3.43 11.62 8.25
C VAL A 95 3.17 10.12 8.36
N ASP A 96 1.90 9.74 8.50
CA ASP A 96 1.42 8.39 8.26
C ASP A 96 1.19 8.23 6.74
N GLN A 97 2.22 7.80 6.02
CA GLN A 97 2.16 7.74 4.56
C GLN A 97 1.11 6.77 4.03
N ALA A 98 0.86 5.66 4.72
CA ALA A 98 -0.16 4.69 4.31
C ALA A 98 -1.55 5.33 4.34
N LYS A 99 -1.85 6.05 5.43
CA LYS A 99 -3.11 6.76 5.59
C LYS A 99 -3.27 7.86 4.54
N GLU A 100 -2.28 8.73 4.44
CA GLU A 100 -2.34 9.89 3.55
C GLU A 100 -2.44 9.49 2.07
N LEU A 101 -1.69 8.48 1.64
CA LEU A 101 -1.78 7.96 0.28
C LEU A 101 -3.15 7.33 0.00
N ALA A 102 -3.72 6.60 0.96
CA ALA A 102 -5.06 6.04 0.81
C ALA A 102 -6.12 7.13 0.64
N GLU A 103 -6.09 8.17 1.51
CA GLU A 103 -7.00 9.31 1.44
C GLU A 103 -6.86 10.06 0.11
N LEU A 104 -5.63 10.42 -0.25
CA LEU A 104 -5.34 11.12 -1.49
C LEU A 104 -5.72 10.31 -2.74
N ALA A 105 -5.48 9.02 -2.74
CA ALA A 105 -5.79 8.14 -3.86
C ALA A 105 -7.25 7.67 -3.90
N GLY A 106 -8.04 7.96 -2.86
CA GLY A 106 -9.47 7.64 -2.79
C GLY A 106 -9.75 6.18 -2.41
N TYR A 107 -8.90 5.59 -1.58
CA TYR A 107 -9.10 4.26 -1.01
C TYR A 107 -9.73 4.36 0.38
N PRO A 108 -10.85 3.68 0.64
CA PRO A 108 -11.55 3.75 1.94
C PRO A 108 -10.88 2.90 3.02
N TYR A 109 -9.98 2.00 2.64
CA TYR A 109 -9.30 1.09 3.57
C TYR A 109 -7.82 1.08 3.30
N TYR A 110 -7.02 1.05 4.37
CA TYR A 110 -5.57 0.85 4.33
C TYR A 110 -5.13 0.03 5.52
N TYR A 111 -3.93 -0.55 5.43
CA TYR A 111 -3.26 -1.22 6.53
C TYR A 111 -1.76 -1.00 6.42
N PHE A 112 -1.09 -0.76 7.55
CA PHE A 112 0.36 -0.62 7.63
C PHE A 112 0.95 -1.80 8.41
N PHE A 113 1.88 -2.53 7.79
CA PHE A 113 2.65 -3.58 8.44
C PHE A 113 4.01 -3.04 8.85
N LYS A 114 4.20 -2.84 10.15
CA LYS A 114 5.47 -2.41 10.72
C LYS A 114 6.52 -3.51 10.55
N GLN A 115 7.66 -3.18 9.93
CA GLN A 115 8.81 -4.05 9.84
C GLN A 115 9.79 -3.79 10.99
N LYS A 116 10.11 -2.52 11.28
CA LYS A 116 11.02 -2.11 12.34
C LYS A 116 10.76 -0.69 12.81
N ASP A 117 11.27 -0.34 13.99
CA ASP A 117 11.33 1.06 14.42
C ASP A 117 12.45 1.80 13.69
N PHE A 118 12.16 3.02 13.26
CA PHE A 118 13.09 3.83 12.50
C PHE A 118 12.80 5.33 12.66
N GLN A 119 13.83 6.11 13.03
CA GLN A 119 13.77 7.58 13.12
C GLN A 119 12.52 8.14 13.83
N GLY A 120 12.23 7.62 15.00
CA GLY A 120 11.10 8.08 15.82
C GLY A 120 9.72 7.56 15.41
N GLY A 121 9.64 6.85 14.30
CA GLY A 121 8.44 6.19 13.78
C GLY A 121 8.68 4.73 13.46
N ALA A 122 8.12 4.25 12.36
CA ALA A 122 8.27 2.89 11.86
C ALA A 122 8.44 2.85 10.34
N TYR A 123 9.01 1.72 9.89
CA TYR A 123 9.26 1.45 8.49
C TYR A 123 8.87 0.01 8.16
#